data_a50447aad6ac89544fbb7cdff4406054
#
_entry.id   a50447aad6ac89544fbb7cdff4406054
#
_cell.length_a   1.000
_cell.length_b   1.000
_cell.length_c   1.000
_cell.angle_alpha   90.00
_cell.angle_beta   90.00
_cell.angle_gamma   90.00
#
_symmetry.space_group_name_H-M   'P 1'
#
loop_
_entity.id
_entity.type
_entity.pdbx_description
1 polymer ?
#
loop_
_entity_poly.entity_id
_entity_poly.type
_entity_poly.pdbx_seq_one_letter_code
_entity_poly.pdbx_strand_id
1 'polypeptide(L)'
;MSSQADHGGHRERMRKRFKESGSFKGFSEHEILEMLLFYIVPRKNTNDIAHALIKKFGSLNGVLNASPEEISSVKDMGESSANSIVFFKELINYCSTVTDSRIDVRNISAALDFVNGCFRNEKQEKFKVICIDTGFHIKSVTDISSGGARFTAVDFRELTKAVLNSGTDIVILAHNHPDAPNTPSQEDVTLTREVMRYMRCLGVTVLDHYIAGNNGAISMRNCGLIHDMEC
;
A
#
# COMPACT_ATOMS: atom_id res chain seq x y z
N MET A 1 41.28 -14.73 13.96
CA MET A 1 40.69 -13.72 14.87
C MET A 1 40.64 -12.32 14.20
N SER A 2 40.11 -12.18 12.97
CA SER A 2 40.13 -10.87 12.26
C SER A 2 38.79 -10.41 11.67
N SER A 3 37.65 -11.09 11.95
CA SER A 3 36.38 -10.74 11.31
C SER A 3 35.43 -9.83 12.11
N GLN A 4 35.63 -9.67 13.43
CA GLN A 4 34.72 -8.88 14.26
C GLN A 4 34.96 -7.36 14.25
N ALA A 5 36.19 -6.91 13.97
CA ALA A 5 36.54 -5.48 13.99
C ALA A 5 36.04 -4.72 12.74
N ASP A 6 35.84 -5.39 11.61
CA ASP A 6 35.48 -4.75 10.33
C ASP A 6 33.96 -4.48 10.22
N HIS A 7 33.12 -5.28 10.88
CA HIS A 7 31.66 -5.12 10.83
C HIS A 7 31.12 -3.89 11.61
N GLY A 8 31.82 -3.46 12.67
CA GLY A 8 31.45 -2.25 13.40
C GLY A 8 31.63 -0.98 12.57
N GLY A 9 32.72 -0.87 11.85
CA GLY A 9 33.01 0.27 10.97
C GLY A 9 32.08 0.35 9.76
N HIS A 10 31.63 -0.79 9.21
CA HIS A 10 30.69 -0.81 8.08
C HIS A 10 29.30 -0.29 8.49
N ARG A 11 28.73 -0.77 9.59
CA ARG A 11 27.43 -0.31 10.12
C ARG A 11 27.45 1.19 10.42
N GLU A 12 28.54 1.69 10.97
CA GLU A 12 28.66 3.11 11.30
C GLU A 12 28.74 3.97 10.02
N ARG A 13 29.49 3.55 9.01
CA ARG A 13 29.55 4.21 7.69
C ARG A 13 28.17 4.29 7.02
N MET A 14 27.40 3.18 7.04
CA MET A 14 26.07 3.14 6.46
C MET A 14 25.10 4.07 7.19
N ARG A 15 25.10 4.05 8.52
CA ARG A 15 24.30 4.99 9.34
C ARG A 15 24.68 6.44 9.08
N LYS A 16 25.96 6.75 8.97
CA LYS A 16 26.44 8.10 8.66
C LYS A 16 25.96 8.55 7.28
N ARG A 17 26.10 7.71 6.25
CA ARG A 17 25.61 7.98 4.88
C ARG A 17 24.11 8.26 4.88
N PHE A 18 23.32 7.46 5.58
CA PHE A 18 21.87 7.69 5.70
C PHE A 18 21.55 8.99 6.44
N LYS A 19 22.27 9.29 7.54
CA LYS A 19 22.09 10.53 8.29
C LYS A 19 22.40 11.77 7.45
N GLU A 20 23.43 11.71 6.62
CA GLU A 20 23.85 12.82 5.74
C GLU A 20 22.88 13.02 4.57
N SER A 21 22.33 11.93 4.00
CA SER A 21 21.39 12.01 2.86
C SER A 21 19.95 12.29 3.28
N GLY A 22 19.56 11.94 4.52
CA GLY A 22 18.18 12.00 5.01
C GLY A 22 17.19 11.10 4.26
N SER A 23 17.68 10.22 3.37
CA SER A 23 16.85 9.36 2.51
C SER A 23 17.61 8.11 2.05
N PHE A 24 16.89 7.14 1.48
CA PHE A 24 17.50 5.97 0.84
C PHE A 24 17.96 6.22 -0.61
N LYS A 25 17.96 7.46 -1.09
CA LYS A 25 18.43 7.77 -2.45
C LYS A 25 19.88 7.34 -2.63
N GLY A 26 20.13 6.49 -3.63
CA GLY A 26 21.45 5.93 -3.92
C GLY A 26 21.85 4.72 -3.08
N PHE A 27 20.93 4.19 -2.23
CA PHE A 27 21.11 2.89 -1.60
C PHE A 27 20.53 1.80 -2.50
N SER A 28 21.21 0.65 -2.55
CA SER A 28 20.64 -0.54 -3.17
C SER A 28 19.68 -1.26 -2.22
N GLU A 29 18.83 -2.13 -2.74
CA GLU A 29 17.82 -2.84 -1.92
C GLU A 29 18.45 -3.67 -0.80
N HIS A 30 19.58 -4.33 -1.06
CA HIS A 30 20.28 -5.09 -0.02
C HIS A 30 20.87 -4.18 1.07
N GLU A 31 21.36 -2.98 0.73
CA GLU A 31 21.84 -2.00 1.71
C GLU A 31 20.70 -1.48 2.60
N ILE A 32 19.52 -1.23 2.02
CA ILE A 32 18.33 -0.81 2.77
C ILE A 32 17.89 -1.92 3.73
N LEU A 33 17.82 -3.16 3.24
CA LEU A 33 17.50 -4.32 4.06
C LEU A 33 18.54 -4.55 5.15
N GLU A 34 19.82 -4.42 4.84
CA GLU A 34 20.90 -4.53 5.81
C GLU A 34 20.75 -3.51 6.95
N MET A 35 20.40 -2.28 6.64
CA MET A 35 20.16 -1.25 7.65
C MET A 35 18.98 -1.59 8.56
N LEU A 36 17.90 -2.17 8.03
CA LEU A 36 16.81 -2.70 8.83
C LEU A 36 17.30 -3.82 9.77
N LEU A 37 18.10 -4.74 9.23
CA LEU A 37 18.66 -5.85 10.00
C LEU A 37 19.62 -5.41 11.11
N PHE A 38 20.20 -4.20 11.05
CA PHE A 38 21.01 -3.66 12.16
C PHE A 38 20.23 -3.58 13.48
N TYR A 39 18.93 -3.40 13.41
CA TYR A 39 18.03 -3.32 14.57
C TYR A 39 17.45 -4.68 14.95
N ILE A 40 17.32 -5.59 13.99
CA ILE A 40 16.69 -6.91 14.17
C ILE A 40 17.71 -7.97 14.60
N VAL A 41 18.94 -7.91 14.03
CA VAL A 41 20.00 -8.91 14.23
C VAL A 41 21.31 -8.21 14.65
N PRO A 42 21.42 -7.70 15.88
CA PRO A 42 22.49 -6.77 16.25
C PRO A 42 23.89 -7.35 16.28
N ARG A 43 24.03 -8.69 16.44
CA ARG A 43 25.32 -9.36 16.70
C ARG A 43 25.83 -10.23 15.56
N LYS A 44 25.19 -10.23 14.38
CA LYS A 44 25.57 -11.07 13.24
C LYS A 44 26.02 -10.22 12.04
N ASN A 45 26.60 -10.85 11.03
CA ASN A 45 26.88 -10.22 9.77
C ASN A 45 25.57 -10.01 8.98
N THR A 46 25.03 -8.80 9.06
CA THR A 46 23.75 -8.43 8.43
C THR A 46 23.86 -8.27 6.92
N ASN A 47 25.08 -8.03 6.40
CA ASN A 47 25.30 -7.94 4.96
C ASN A 47 25.06 -9.29 4.26
N ASP A 48 25.65 -10.37 4.79
CA ASP A 48 25.44 -11.71 4.24
C ASP A 48 23.98 -12.15 4.32
N ILE A 49 23.30 -11.79 5.42
CA ILE A 49 21.87 -12.10 5.62
C ILE A 49 21.03 -11.32 4.60
N ALA A 50 21.28 -10.03 4.41
CA ALA A 50 20.58 -9.20 3.44
C ALA A 50 20.72 -9.74 2.01
N HIS A 51 21.94 -10.08 1.62
CA HIS A 51 22.19 -10.71 0.30
C HIS A 51 21.47 -12.06 0.15
N ALA A 52 21.47 -12.90 1.18
CA ALA A 52 20.79 -14.20 1.15
C ALA A 52 19.26 -14.03 1.01
N LEU A 53 18.68 -13.06 1.73
CA LEU A 53 17.25 -12.73 1.64
C LEU A 53 16.89 -12.19 0.25
N ILE A 54 17.62 -11.19 -0.27
CA ILE A 54 17.36 -10.65 -1.61
C ILE A 54 17.52 -11.72 -2.68
N LYS A 55 18.55 -12.57 -2.58
CA LYS A 55 18.74 -13.70 -3.50
C LYS A 55 17.58 -14.68 -3.49
N LYS A 56 17.00 -14.96 -2.33
CA LYS A 56 15.88 -15.91 -2.18
C LYS A 56 14.56 -15.33 -2.66
N PHE A 57 14.28 -14.07 -2.34
CA PHE A 57 12.98 -13.45 -2.57
C PHE A 57 12.94 -12.46 -3.75
N GLY A 58 14.08 -12.25 -4.42
CA GLY A 58 14.21 -11.46 -5.64
C GLY A 58 14.35 -9.95 -5.44
N SER A 59 13.73 -9.38 -4.41
CA SER A 59 13.73 -7.94 -4.12
C SER A 59 13.47 -7.66 -2.65
N LEU A 60 13.69 -6.42 -2.21
CA LEU A 60 13.30 -5.95 -0.87
C LEU A 60 11.79 -6.13 -0.65
N ASN A 61 10.99 -5.79 -1.65
CA ASN A 61 9.54 -6.00 -1.59
C ASN A 61 9.17 -7.49 -1.48
N GLY A 62 9.90 -8.37 -2.17
CA GLY A 62 9.75 -9.82 -2.04
C GLY A 62 10.03 -10.31 -0.63
N VAL A 63 11.08 -9.78 0.03
CA VAL A 63 11.39 -10.09 1.43
C VAL A 63 10.29 -9.63 2.38
N LEU A 64 9.80 -8.39 2.22
CA LEU A 64 8.74 -7.84 3.06
C LEU A 64 7.41 -8.59 2.91
N ASN A 65 7.14 -9.20 1.74
CA ASN A 65 5.91 -9.95 1.48
C ASN A 65 6.02 -11.47 1.71
N ALA A 66 7.19 -11.96 2.10
CA ALA A 66 7.38 -13.38 2.44
C ALA A 66 6.76 -13.71 3.81
N SER A 67 6.38 -14.98 4.01
CA SER A 67 5.87 -15.44 5.30
C SER A 67 6.99 -15.53 6.35
N PRO A 68 6.66 -15.45 7.66
CA PRO A 68 7.63 -15.63 8.72
C PRO A 68 8.41 -16.96 8.61
N GLU A 69 7.73 -18.04 8.19
CA GLU A 69 8.31 -19.37 8.01
C GLU A 69 9.35 -19.37 6.88
N GLU A 70 9.02 -18.72 5.75
CA GLU A 70 9.93 -18.59 4.62
C GLU A 70 11.17 -17.76 4.96
N ILE A 71 10.98 -16.64 5.68
CA ILE A 71 12.07 -15.77 6.13
C ILE A 71 12.96 -16.51 7.13
N SER A 72 12.38 -17.20 8.11
CA SER A 72 13.12 -17.92 9.15
C SER A 72 13.94 -19.10 8.61
N SER A 73 13.58 -19.63 7.44
CA SER A 73 14.36 -20.69 6.76
C SER A 73 15.68 -20.18 6.15
N VAL A 74 15.90 -18.86 6.10
CA VAL A 74 17.19 -18.29 5.68
C VAL A 74 18.20 -18.41 6.83
N LYS A 75 19.41 -18.84 6.49
CA LYS A 75 20.48 -19.00 7.49
C LYS A 75 20.64 -17.72 8.31
N ASP A 76 20.81 -17.88 9.59
CA ASP A 76 20.97 -16.80 10.58
C ASP A 76 19.74 -15.92 10.85
N MET A 77 18.62 -16.19 10.19
CA MET A 77 17.30 -15.64 10.53
C MET A 77 16.57 -16.62 11.45
N GLY A 78 16.22 -16.17 12.64
CA GLY A 78 15.34 -16.92 13.54
C GLY A 78 13.90 -16.41 13.44
N GLU A 79 12.98 -17.15 14.06
CA GLU A 79 11.55 -16.81 14.09
C GLU A 79 11.28 -15.38 14.59
N SER A 80 11.95 -14.97 15.68
CA SER A 80 11.84 -13.61 16.23
C SER A 80 12.27 -12.54 15.21
N SER A 81 13.35 -12.79 14.46
CA SER A 81 13.83 -11.86 13.44
C SER A 81 12.90 -11.81 12.23
N ALA A 82 12.32 -12.94 11.84
CA ALA A 82 11.33 -13.02 10.78
C ALA A 82 10.06 -12.25 11.16
N ASN A 83 9.55 -12.46 12.36
CA ASN A 83 8.39 -11.72 12.89
C ASN A 83 8.64 -10.20 12.97
N SER A 84 9.89 -9.79 13.24
CA SER A 84 10.25 -8.36 13.23
C SER A 84 10.14 -7.76 11.82
N ILE A 85 10.53 -8.48 10.76
CA ILE A 85 10.36 -8.01 9.37
C ILE A 85 8.87 -7.84 9.05
N VAL A 86 8.04 -8.82 9.41
CA VAL A 86 6.58 -8.75 9.23
C VAL A 86 5.98 -7.58 10.01
N PHE A 87 6.43 -7.36 11.25
CA PHE A 87 6.00 -6.19 12.04
C PHE A 87 6.32 -4.87 11.35
N PHE A 88 7.53 -4.70 10.80
CA PHE A 88 7.88 -3.48 10.06
C PHE A 88 7.03 -3.31 8.80
N LYS A 89 6.74 -4.40 8.07
CA LYS A 89 5.80 -4.35 6.94
C LYS A 89 4.43 -3.85 7.39
N GLU A 90 3.87 -4.45 8.44
CA GLU A 90 2.54 -4.06 8.94
C GLU A 90 2.54 -2.63 9.48
N LEU A 91 3.64 -2.17 10.10
CA LEU A 91 3.79 -0.78 10.52
C LEU A 91 3.80 0.18 9.33
N ILE A 92 4.49 -0.16 8.24
CA ILE A 92 4.50 0.63 7.00
C ILE A 92 3.09 0.66 6.40
N ASN A 93 2.41 -0.48 6.34
CA ASN A 93 1.04 -0.58 5.86
C ASN A 93 0.10 0.27 6.73
N TYR A 94 0.19 0.13 8.04
CA TYR A 94 -0.60 0.94 8.99
C TYR A 94 -0.35 2.44 8.79
N CYS A 95 0.91 2.88 8.72
CA CYS A 95 1.23 4.30 8.48
C CYS A 95 0.75 4.80 7.11
N SER A 96 0.69 3.92 6.11
CA SER A 96 0.16 4.25 4.78
C SER A 96 -1.37 4.30 4.76
N THR A 97 -2.03 3.57 5.68
CA THR A 97 -3.49 3.55 5.84
C THR A 97 -3.99 4.54 6.90
N VAL A 98 -3.13 4.96 7.84
CA VAL A 98 -3.41 6.14 8.68
C VAL A 98 -3.37 7.34 7.75
N THR A 99 -4.54 7.64 7.27
CA THR A 99 -4.83 8.75 6.37
C THR A 99 -4.29 10.02 6.98
N ASP A 100 -3.37 10.64 6.30
CA ASP A 100 -3.07 12.04 6.60
C ASP A 100 -4.39 12.81 6.39
N SER A 101 -5.11 13.08 7.48
CA SER A 101 -6.36 13.84 7.47
C SER A 101 -6.23 15.23 6.84
N ARG A 102 -5.06 15.54 6.30
CA ARG A 102 -4.72 16.76 5.58
C ARG A 102 -4.81 16.64 4.06
N ILE A 103 -5.02 15.43 3.50
CA ILE A 103 -5.19 15.29 2.05
C ILE A 103 -6.58 15.79 1.65
N ASP A 104 -6.59 16.94 1.01
CA ASP A 104 -7.79 17.53 0.41
C ASP A 104 -8.01 16.89 -0.97
N VAL A 105 -9.08 16.12 -1.11
CA VAL A 105 -9.39 15.40 -2.36
C VAL A 105 -9.82 16.30 -3.52
N ARG A 106 -10.06 17.60 -3.25
CA ARG A 106 -10.28 18.60 -4.31
C ARG A 106 -9.00 18.87 -5.10
N ASN A 107 -7.84 18.62 -4.49
CA ASN A 107 -6.58 18.55 -5.20
C ASN A 107 -6.44 17.17 -5.85
N ILE A 108 -6.83 17.08 -7.11
CA ILE A 108 -6.86 15.82 -7.87
C ILE A 108 -5.48 15.15 -7.93
N SER A 109 -4.38 15.92 -8.06
CA SER A 109 -3.04 15.35 -8.08
C SER A 109 -2.72 14.66 -6.74
N ALA A 110 -3.00 15.32 -5.62
CA ALA A 110 -2.79 14.75 -4.30
C ALA A 110 -3.68 13.50 -4.05
N ALA A 111 -4.92 13.52 -4.53
CA ALA A 111 -5.83 12.37 -4.45
C ALA A 111 -5.33 11.18 -5.28
N LEU A 112 -4.85 11.41 -6.50
CA LEU A 112 -4.29 10.36 -7.37
C LEU A 112 -2.99 9.78 -6.79
N ASP A 113 -2.09 10.62 -6.25
CA ASP A 113 -0.86 10.18 -5.60
C ASP A 113 -1.17 9.33 -4.35
N PHE A 114 -2.17 9.74 -3.58
CA PHE A 114 -2.66 8.97 -2.43
C PHE A 114 -3.19 7.60 -2.85
N VAL A 115 -4.06 7.54 -3.88
CA VAL A 115 -4.62 6.28 -4.38
C VAL A 115 -3.52 5.37 -4.91
N ASN A 116 -2.54 5.90 -5.65
CA ASN A 116 -1.36 5.13 -6.06
C ASN A 116 -0.62 4.54 -4.85
N GLY A 117 -0.50 5.31 -3.76
CA GLY A 117 0.08 4.86 -2.51
C GLY A 117 -0.68 3.68 -1.89
N CYS A 118 -2.02 3.74 -1.91
CA CYS A 118 -2.90 2.70 -1.35
C CYS A 118 -2.74 1.32 -2.03
N PHE A 119 -2.24 1.27 -3.27
CA PHE A 119 -2.11 0.03 -4.04
C PHE A 119 -0.66 -0.35 -4.40
N ARG A 120 0.33 0.39 -3.92
CA ARG A 120 1.74 0.25 -4.32
C ARG A 120 2.31 -1.17 -4.23
N ASN A 121 1.82 -1.98 -3.28
CA ASN A 121 2.33 -3.32 -3.02
C ASN A 121 1.27 -4.42 -3.25
N GLU A 122 0.13 -4.06 -3.83
CA GLU A 122 -0.95 -5.00 -4.07
C GLU A 122 -0.69 -5.78 -5.37
N LYS A 123 -0.57 -7.11 -5.22
CA LYS A 123 -0.37 -8.03 -6.35
C LYS A 123 -1.67 -8.60 -6.90
N GLN A 124 -2.77 -8.36 -6.22
CA GLN A 124 -4.11 -8.78 -6.60
C GLN A 124 -4.98 -7.56 -6.82
N GLU A 125 -5.97 -7.72 -7.65
CA GLU A 125 -7.00 -6.72 -7.85
C GLU A 125 -7.80 -6.52 -6.56
N LYS A 126 -7.84 -5.30 -6.06
CA LYS A 126 -8.54 -4.93 -4.83
C LYS A 126 -9.42 -3.72 -5.06
N PHE A 127 -10.54 -3.70 -4.36
CA PHE A 127 -11.45 -2.57 -4.32
C PHE A 127 -11.43 -1.95 -2.92
N LYS A 128 -11.29 -0.63 -2.88
CA LYS A 128 -11.27 0.14 -1.63
C LYS A 128 -12.34 1.22 -1.68
N VAL A 129 -12.92 1.53 -0.52
CA VAL A 129 -13.71 2.73 -0.31
C VAL A 129 -12.92 3.71 0.54
N ILE A 130 -12.86 4.96 0.10
CA ILE A 130 -12.20 6.07 0.75
C ILE A 130 -13.30 7.00 1.27
N CYS A 131 -13.48 7.07 2.57
CA CYS A 131 -14.47 7.92 3.21
C CYS A 131 -13.92 9.33 3.42
N ILE A 132 -14.71 10.34 3.08
CA ILE A 132 -14.32 11.75 3.01
C ILE A 132 -15.13 12.53 4.03
N ASP A 133 -14.51 13.44 4.78
CA ASP A 133 -15.21 14.36 5.68
C ASP A 133 -15.85 15.55 4.93
N THR A 134 -16.65 16.34 5.64
CA THR A 134 -17.30 17.54 5.08
C THR A 134 -16.31 18.64 4.65
N GLY A 135 -15.06 18.57 5.10
CA GLY A 135 -13.94 19.43 4.68
C GLY A 135 -13.23 18.95 3.44
N PHE A 136 -13.69 17.84 2.83
CA PHE A 136 -13.06 17.16 1.71
C PHE A 136 -11.70 16.54 2.02
N HIS A 137 -11.46 16.16 3.29
CA HIS A 137 -10.28 15.43 3.69
C HIS A 137 -10.58 13.94 3.84
N ILE A 138 -9.57 13.13 3.58
CA ILE A 138 -9.68 11.68 3.72
C ILE A 138 -9.80 11.33 5.21
N LYS A 139 -10.83 10.56 5.57
CA LYS A 139 -11.12 10.13 6.94
C LYS A 139 -10.73 8.68 7.19
N SER A 140 -11.00 7.79 6.24
CA SER A 140 -10.64 6.38 6.34
C SER A 140 -10.55 5.72 4.96
N VAL A 141 -9.82 4.61 4.89
CA VAL A 141 -9.74 3.74 3.72
C VAL A 141 -10.04 2.32 4.17
N THR A 142 -10.91 1.62 3.46
CA THR A 142 -11.31 0.24 3.79
C THR A 142 -11.30 -0.63 2.55
N ASP A 143 -10.72 -1.82 2.67
CA ASP A 143 -10.78 -2.85 1.63
C ASP A 143 -12.17 -3.48 1.60
N ILE A 144 -12.78 -3.56 0.43
CA ILE A 144 -14.16 -4.05 0.22
C ILE A 144 -14.19 -5.36 -0.59
N SER A 145 -13.07 -5.75 -1.19
CA SER A 145 -13.03 -6.94 -2.04
C SER A 145 -13.17 -8.23 -1.23
N SER A 146 -14.15 -9.05 -1.57
CA SER A 146 -14.28 -10.43 -1.12
C SER A 146 -13.25 -11.28 -1.87
N GLY A 147 -12.24 -11.81 -1.15
CA GLY A 147 -11.09 -12.53 -1.68
C GLY A 147 -11.38 -13.68 -2.67
N GLY A 148 -11.50 -13.34 -3.94
CA GLY A 148 -11.57 -14.28 -5.08
C GLY A 148 -10.48 -13.96 -6.09
N ALA A 149 -10.04 -14.97 -6.86
CA ALA A 149 -8.94 -14.87 -7.83
C ALA A 149 -9.23 -13.98 -9.05
N ARG A 150 -10.44 -13.45 -9.17
CA ARG A 150 -10.85 -12.40 -10.12
C ARG A 150 -11.81 -11.47 -9.41
N PHE A 151 -11.61 -10.17 -9.57
CA PHE A 151 -12.52 -9.15 -9.10
C PHE A 151 -13.88 -9.32 -9.82
N THR A 152 -14.87 -9.93 -9.14
CA THR A 152 -16.19 -10.16 -9.72
C THR A 152 -17.35 -9.60 -8.92
N ALA A 153 -17.12 -9.13 -7.68
CA ALA A 153 -18.20 -8.52 -6.89
C ALA A 153 -17.68 -7.63 -5.76
N VAL A 154 -18.20 -6.41 -5.69
CA VAL A 154 -18.10 -5.58 -4.49
C VAL A 154 -19.03 -6.15 -3.42
N ASP A 155 -18.54 -6.36 -2.22
CA ASP A 155 -19.39 -6.71 -1.09
C ASP A 155 -20.10 -5.45 -0.57
N PHE A 156 -21.35 -5.28 -0.99
CA PHE A 156 -22.20 -4.14 -0.57
C PHE A 156 -22.43 -4.09 0.94
N ARG A 157 -22.33 -5.20 1.67
CA ARG A 157 -22.45 -5.21 3.14
C ARG A 157 -21.22 -4.60 3.78
N GLU A 158 -20.03 -5.00 3.33
CA GLU A 158 -18.77 -4.43 3.83
C GLU A 158 -18.64 -2.97 3.44
N LEU A 159 -19.06 -2.60 2.22
CA LEU A 159 -19.14 -1.21 1.79
C LEU A 159 -20.04 -0.36 2.70
N THR A 160 -21.25 -0.88 3.01
CA THR A 160 -22.17 -0.20 3.93
C THR A 160 -21.59 -0.05 5.33
N LYS A 161 -20.98 -1.10 5.87
CA LYS A 161 -20.32 -1.06 7.19
C LYS A 161 -19.20 -0.02 7.23
N ALA A 162 -18.35 0.03 6.20
CA ALA A 162 -17.27 0.99 6.13
C ALA A 162 -17.78 2.43 6.19
N VAL A 163 -18.84 2.74 5.43
CA VAL A 163 -19.47 4.07 5.40
C VAL A 163 -20.10 4.41 6.75
N LEU A 164 -20.90 3.52 7.31
CA LEU A 164 -21.55 3.73 8.62
C LEU A 164 -20.51 3.93 9.74
N ASN A 165 -19.45 3.12 9.76
CA ASN A 165 -18.39 3.24 10.75
C ASN A 165 -17.59 4.54 10.61
N SER A 166 -17.47 5.06 9.40
CA SER A 166 -16.79 6.32 9.15
C SER A 166 -17.62 7.54 9.61
N GLY A 167 -18.96 7.42 9.62
CA GLY A 167 -19.88 8.51 9.90
C GLY A 167 -19.76 9.65 8.88
N THR A 168 -19.56 9.33 7.61
CA THR A 168 -19.51 10.30 6.50
C THR A 168 -20.48 9.92 5.40
N ASP A 169 -20.98 10.93 4.67
CA ASP A 169 -21.91 10.77 3.56
C ASP A 169 -21.22 10.96 2.19
N ILE A 170 -19.90 11.01 2.19
CA ILE A 170 -19.11 11.27 0.98
C ILE A 170 -18.01 10.20 0.85
N VAL A 171 -17.94 9.56 -0.31
CA VAL A 171 -16.94 8.54 -0.59
C VAL A 171 -16.29 8.69 -1.97
N ILE A 172 -15.09 8.18 -2.09
CA ILE A 172 -14.41 7.90 -3.35
C ILE A 172 -14.23 6.38 -3.42
N LEU A 173 -14.47 5.81 -4.59
CA LEU A 173 -14.16 4.43 -4.90
C LEU A 173 -12.75 4.35 -5.48
N ALA A 174 -12.04 3.27 -5.22
CA ALA A 174 -10.75 3.03 -5.82
C ALA A 174 -10.53 1.53 -6.05
N HIS A 175 -9.92 1.16 -7.19
CA HIS A 175 -9.40 -0.19 -7.40
C HIS A 175 -8.10 -0.15 -8.19
N ASN A 176 -7.39 -1.26 -8.21
CA ASN A 176 -6.14 -1.37 -8.94
C ASN A 176 -6.22 -2.44 -10.03
N HIS A 177 -5.45 -2.23 -11.10
CA HIS A 177 -5.10 -3.22 -12.11
C HIS A 177 -3.65 -3.65 -11.91
N PRO A 178 -3.36 -4.73 -11.17
CA PRO A 178 -1.99 -5.21 -10.97
C PRO A 178 -1.36 -5.55 -12.32
N ASP A 179 -0.14 -5.06 -12.56
CA ASP A 179 0.64 -5.32 -13.77
C ASP A 179 0.00 -4.86 -15.10
N ALA A 180 -1.10 -4.08 -15.04
CA ALA A 180 -1.82 -3.57 -16.21
C ALA A 180 -1.97 -2.04 -16.17
N PRO A 181 -2.28 -1.38 -17.31
CA PRO A 181 -2.58 0.05 -17.35
C PRO A 181 -3.85 0.39 -16.54
N ASN A 182 -3.92 1.63 -16.09
CA ASN A 182 -5.07 2.21 -15.38
C ASN A 182 -6.29 2.51 -16.29
N THR A 183 -6.39 1.86 -17.43
CA THR A 183 -7.49 2.06 -18.38
C THR A 183 -8.77 1.42 -17.88
N PRO A 184 -9.88 2.17 -17.68
CA PRO A 184 -11.14 1.62 -17.22
C PRO A 184 -11.73 0.62 -18.23
N SER A 185 -12.23 -0.49 -17.74
CA SER A 185 -13.01 -1.46 -18.50
C SER A 185 -14.50 -1.08 -18.55
N GLN A 186 -15.26 -1.75 -19.40
CA GLN A 186 -16.73 -1.60 -19.41
C GLN A 186 -17.36 -2.15 -18.13
N GLU A 187 -16.75 -3.18 -17.54
CA GLU A 187 -17.14 -3.76 -16.28
C GLU A 187 -16.94 -2.76 -15.13
N ASP A 188 -15.84 -2.01 -15.12
CA ASP A 188 -15.59 -0.96 -14.12
C ASP A 188 -16.64 0.14 -14.18
N VAL A 189 -17.02 0.56 -15.38
CA VAL A 189 -18.07 1.57 -15.57
C VAL A 189 -19.43 1.06 -15.08
N THR A 190 -19.75 -0.20 -15.37
CA THR A 190 -21.02 -0.82 -14.96
C THR A 190 -21.08 -0.96 -13.43
N LEU A 191 -20.02 -1.50 -12.83
CA LEU A 191 -19.89 -1.64 -11.38
C LEU A 191 -19.98 -0.29 -10.67
N THR A 192 -19.27 0.72 -11.17
CA THR A 192 -19.31 2.07 -10.60
C THR A 192 -20.74 2.62 -10.55
N ARG A 193 -21.48 2.47 -11.63
CA ARG A 193 -22.89 2.90 -11.69
C ARG A 193 -23.79 2.15 -10.73
N GLU A 194 -23.56 0.85 -10.54
CA GLU A 194 -24.29 0.05 -9.54
C GLU A 194 -24.01 0.53 -8.13
N VAL A 195 -22.73 0.73 -7.79
CA VAL A 195 -22.32 1.25 -6.47
C VAL A 195 -22.89 2.65 -6.24
N MET A 196 -22.84 3.54 -7.22
CA MET A 196 -23.42 4.88 -7.13
C MET A 196 -24.91 4.86 -6.82
N ARG A 197 -25.69 4.01 -7.51
CA ARG A 197 -27.13 3.84 -7.24
C ARG A 197 -27.38 3.35 -5.83
N TYR A 198 -26.62 2.33 -5.41
CA TYR A 198 -26.74 1.74 -4.09
C TYR A 198 -26.43 2.76 -2.98
N MET A 199 -25.28 3.45 -3.10
CA MET A 199 -24.88 4.48 -2.14
C MET A 199 -25.88 5.63 -2.04
N ARG A 200 -26.43 6.04 -3.17
CA ARG A 200 -27.48 7.08 -3.19
C ARG A 200 -28.73 6.69 -2.39
N CYS A 201 -29.15 5.42 -2.42
CA CYS A 201 -30.26 4.93 -1.59
C CYS A 201 -29.97 5.05 -0.10
N LEU A 202 -28.69 5.11 0.29
CA LEU A 202 -28.23 5.31 1.68
C LEU A 202 -27.95 6.79 2.00
N GLY A 203 -28.21 7.72 1.09
CA GLY A 203 -27.88 9.12 1.26
C GLY A 203 -26.39 9.45 1.11
N VAL A 204 -25.60 8.54 0.53
CA VAL A 204 -24.15 8.66 0.38
C VAL A 204 -23.80 9.10 -1.03
N THR A 205 -22.95 10.11 -1.15
CA THR A 205 -22.43 10.64 -2.43
C THR A 205 -21.12 9.96 -2.80
N VAL A 206 -21.05 9.37 -3.99
CA VAL A 206 -19.82 8.91 -4.61
C VAL A 206 -19.22 10.05 -5.44
N LEU A 207 -18.13 10.65 -4.96
CA LEU A 207 -17.48 11.77 -5.66
C LEU A 207 -16.80 11.32 -6.94
N ASP A 208 -16.06 10.21 -6.90
CA ASP A 208 -15.29 9.73 -8.03
C ASP A 208 -15.00 8.24 -7.88
N HIS A 209 -14.44 7.65 -8.94
CA HIS A 209 -13.82 6.33 -8.92
C HIS A 209 -12.43 6.44 -9.54
N TYR A 210 -11.41 6.10 -8.78
CA TYR A 210 -10.02 6.11 -9.22
C TYR A 210 -9.54 4.70 -9.55
N ILE A 211 -8.79 4.57 -10.63
CA ILE A 211 -8.18 3.31 -11.06
C ILE A 211 -6.67 3.47 -11.05
N ALA A 212 -5.99 2.66 -10.23
CA ALA A 212 -4.54 2.60 -10.15
C ALA A 212 -4.01 1.48 -11.07
N GLY A 213 -2.97 1.77 -11.84
CA GLY A 213 -2.30 0.81 -12.70
C GLY A 213 -0.77 1.02 -12.68
N ASN A 214 -0.06 0.28 -13.54
CA ASN A 214 1.39 0.36 -13.63
C ASN A 214 1.92 1.74 -14.12
N ASN A 215 1.06 2.56 -14.69
CA ASN A 215 1.34 3.90 -15.20
C ASN A 215 0.73 5.03 -14.35
N GLY A 216 0.35 4.75 -13.10
CA GLY A 216 -0.25 5.71 -12.17
C GLY A 216 -1.74 5.51 -11.96
N ALA A 217 -2.43 6.49 -11.38
CA ALA A 217 -3.89 6.46 -11.18
C ALA A 217 -4.60 7.46 -12.09
N ILE A 218 -5.86 7.16 -12.42
CA ILE A 218 -6.76 8.06 -13.15
C ILE A 218 -8.08 8.24 -12.39
N SER A 219 -8.79 9.32 -12.72
CA SER A 219 -10.16 9.62 -12.31
C SER A 219 -11.14 9.26 -13.42
N MET A 220 -12.11 8.39 -13.14
CA MET A 220 -13.14 8.06 -14.12
C MET A 220 -14.07 9.24 -14.40
N ARG A 221 -14.28 10.14 -13.44
CA ARG A 221 -15.04 11.37 -13.63
C ARG A 221 -14.35 12.32 -14.60
N ASN A 222 -13.04 12.53 -14.42
CA ASN A 222 -12.25 13.38 -15.33
C ASN A 222 -12.15 12.78 -16.73
N CYS A 223 -12.23 11.47 -16.87
CA CYS A 223 -12.31 10.80 -18.18
C CYS A 223 -13.71 10.85 -18.81
N GLY A 224 -14.70 11.47 -18.15
CA GLY A 224 -16.07 11.57 -18.65
C GLY A 224 -16.86 10.25 -18.64
N LEU A 225 -16.41 9.25 -17.86
CA LEU A 225 -17.03 7.92 -17.81
C LEU A 225 -18.16 7.83 -16.76
N ILE A 226 -18.11 8.69 -15.75
CA ILE A 226 -19.13 8.83 -14.72
C ILE A 226 -19.53 10.28 -14.58
N HIS A 227 -20.84 10.51 -14.44
CA HIS A 227 -21.45 11.81 -14.21
C HIS A 227 -22.36 11.73 -12.99
N ASP A 228 -22.77 12.87 -12.45
CA ASP A 228 -23.80 12.89 -11.44
C ASP A 228 -25.07 12.29 -12.04
N MET A 229 -25.63 11.28 -11.35
CA MET A 229 -26.84 10.66 -11.85
C MET A 229 -27.99 11.67 -11.68
N GLU A 230 -28.54 12.11 -12.80
CA GLU A 230 -29.74 12.92 -12.80
C GLU A 230 -30.88 12.21 -12.06
N CYS A 231 -31.72 13.02 -11.38
CA CYS A 231 -32.84 12.54 -10.60
C CYS A 231 -33.93 11.89 -11.45
#